data_e97c9efa3b1533cd032ce8104b11e1da
#
_entry.id   e97c9efa3b1533cd032ce8104b11e1da
#
_cell.length_a   1.000
_cell.length_b   1.000
_cell.length_c   1.000
_cell.angle_alpha   90.00
_cell.angle_beta   90.00
_cell.angle_gamma   90.00
#
_symmetry.space_group_name_H-M   'P 1'
#
loop_
_entity.id
_entity.type
_entity.pdbx_description
1 polymer ?
#
loop_
_entity_poly.entity_id
_entity_poly.type
_entity_poly.pdbx_seq_one_letter_code
_entity_poly.pdbx_strand_id
1 'polypeptide(L)'
;MTKKSPTLDQVSGQVYVVNETTKKESLTPAQMAHRISFNSIASAYNLMSKFIGKAYEKRPKEQTDYNQFFKYNLGEVKIYLTKGEWEAGGCVVAPYCISKGTLPSIETSVQGNALVSSIRVPDGFIITDASTVGEVATALLKANRDTLEANDQLTVVHLTQGILGNIPKMFFKPHRFVLDSTSEKLFSEVMPSHLFQINNGYIGTDVNAEAGGVAYVLSRLISKSGEKKLISSQNVVLTPGYTLYEKYSSEASKKKAIESYGLFPVPDYTNPKQTAAAQSGDTDPEDTYFAITGVTLNGTPVVQGSYSLNLSTGEVVVISGTKLTDVGLKARIQIGPTGDPFTDDLSYFGSIVATDNTITVTITRNIEVFYLLRADNEVIVFNFGETNAVYY
;
A
#
# COMPACT_ATOMS: atom_id res chain seq x y z
N MET A 1 -24.18 32.79 23.86
CA MET A 1 -24.24 31.69 22.86
C MET A 1 -25.16 32.16 21.75
N THR A 2 -24.61 32.64 20.65
CA THR A 2 -25.37 33.02 19.45
C THR A 2 -25.74 31.76 18.71
N LYS A 3 -27.03 31.41 18.67
CA LYS A 3 -27.54 30.36 17.80
C LYS A 3 -27.35 30.82 16.35
N LYS A 4 -26.45 30.16 15.63
CA LYS A 4 -26.35 30.33 14.18
C LYS A 4 -27.61 29.76 13.52
N SER A 5 -28.17 30.52 12.60
CA SER A 5 -29.33 30.09 11.82
C SER A 5 -28.96 28.87 10.95
N PRO A 6 -29.84 27.88 10.78
CA PRO A 6 -29.58 26.73 9.92
C PRO A 6 -29.41 27.20 8.46
N THR A 7 -28.42 26.64 7.78
CA THR A 7 -28.22 26.87 6.35
C THR A 7 -29.18 25.96 5.57
N LEU A 8 -29.90 26.54 4.61
CA LEU A 8 -30.77 25.80 3.71
C LEU A 8 -29.96 25.38 2.46
N ASP A 9 -29.94 24.10 2.16
CA ASP A 9 -29.32 23.57 0.95
C ASP A 9 -30.39 22.89 0.08
N GLN A 10 -30.29 23.03 -1.24
CA GLN A 10 -31.29 22.53 -2.18
C GLN A 10 -30.64 21.45 -3.07
N VAL A 11 -31.05 20.23 -2.87
CA VAL A 11 -30.61 19.07 -3.68
C VAL A 11 -31.84 18.44 -4.34
N SER A 12 -31.79 18.25 -5.66
CA SER A 12 -32.87 17.61 -6.42
C SER A 12 -34.28 18.23 -6.23
N GLY A 13 -34.37 19.56 -6.07
CA GLY A 13 -35.63 20.26 -5.91
C GLY A 13 -36.27 20.16 -4.52
N GLN A 14 -35.64 19.47 -3.58
CA GLN A 14 -36.05 19.42 -2.19
C GLN A 14 -35.15 20.31 -1.31
N VAL A 15 -35.75 21.02 -0.38
CA VAL A 15 -35.01 21.88 0.56
C VAL A 15 -34.72 21.10 1.83
N TYR A 16 -33.45 20.96 2.15
CA TYR A 16 -33.01 20.31 3.39
C TYR A 16 -32.46 21.35 4.36
N VAL A 17 -32.83 21.20 5.63
CA VAL A 17 -32.20 21.96 6.71
C VAL A 17 -30.88 21.25 7.07
N VAL A 18 -29.77 21.84 6.66
CA VAL A 18 -28.45 21.36 7.06
C VAL A 18 -28.13 21.96 8.43
N ASN A 19 -28.21 21.15 9.46
CA ASN A 19 -27.60 21.53 10.74
C ASN A 19 -26.08 21.55 10.54
N GLU A 20 -25.44 22.70 10.75
CA GLU A 20 -23.98 22.76 10.87
C GLU A 20 -23.58 21.81 12.00
N THR A 21 -23.19 20.59 11.65
CA THR A 21 -22.52 19.70 12.59
C THR A 21 -21.20 20.38 12.96
N THR A 22 -21.05 20.72 14.24
CA THR A 22 -19.77 21.15 14.79
C THR A 22 -18.71 20.17 14.28
N LYS A 23 -17.77 20.67 13.47
CA LYS A 23 -16.65 19.85 12.98
C LYS A 23 -16.02 19.18 14.19
N LYS A 24 -16.05 17.86 14.27
CA LYS A 24 -15.22 17.14 15.24
C LYS A 24 -13.78 17.52 14.96
N GLU A 25 -13.14 18.19 15.89
CA GLU A 25 -11.81 18.79 15.70
C GLU A 25 -10.72 17.73 15.47
N SER A 26 -10.96 16.48 15.86
CA SER A 26 -10.01 15.39 15.58
C SER A 26 -10.73 14.06 15.32
N LEU A 27 -10.17 13.26 14.40
CA LEU A 27 -10.58 11.87 14.21
C LEU A 27 -9.96 11.01 15.30
N THR A 28 -10.67 9.99 15.78
CA THR A 28 -10.05 8.99 16.63
C THR A 28 -9.07 8.13 15.81
N PRO A 29 -8.06 7.49 16.46
CA PRO A 29 -7.14 6.58 15.75
C PRO A 29 -7.86 5.48 14.95
N ALA A 30 -8.95 4.92 15.48
CA ALA A 30 -9.76 3.93 14.77
C ALA A 30 -10.45 4.51 13.51
N GLN A 31 -11.00 5.71 13.60
CA GLN A 31 -11.59 6.40 12.46
C GLN A 31 -10.52 6.75 11.40
N MET A 32 -9.34 7.13 11.84
CA MET A 32 -8.23 7.39 10.91
C MET A 32 -7.76 6.12 10.22
N ALA A 33 -7.57 5.01 10.95
CA ALA A 33 -7.22 3.72 10.36
C ALA A 33 -8.24 3.30 9.28
N HIS A 34 -9.53 3.46 9.56
CA HIS A 34 -10.58 3.18 8.59
C HIS A 34 -10.49 4.10 7.36
N ARG A 35 -10.24 5.40 7.56
CA ARG A 35 -10.05 6.37 6.46
C ARG A 35 -8.83 6.04 5.60
N ILE A 36 -7.72 5.64 6.21
CA ILE A 36 -6.50 5.24 5.50
C ILE A 36 -6.77 4.00 4.63
N SER A 37 -7.37 2.96 5.22
CA SER A 37 -7.74 1.75 4.47
C SER A 37 -8.72 2.06 3.34
N PHE A 38 -9.72 2.92 3.58
CA PHE A 38 -10.64 3.38 2.55
C PHE A 38 -9.91 4.06 1.39
N ASN A 39 -9.02 5.00 1.68
CA ASN A 39 -8.24 5.71 0.66
C ASN A 39 -7.36 4.76 -0.16
N SER A 40 -6.76 3.74 0.46
CA SER A 40 -5.93 2.73 -0.23
C SER A 40 -6.77 1.90 -1.19
N ILE A 41 -7.98 1.49 -0.78
CA ILE A 41 -8.93 0.77 -1.66
C ILE A 41 -9.42 1.66 -2.80
N ALA A 42 -9.66 2.96 -2.55
CA ALA A 42 -10.02 3.91 -3.59
C ALA A 42 -8.93 4.04 -4.66
N SER A 43 -7.66 4.11 -4.24
CA SER A 43 -6.53 4.13 -5.17
C SER A 43 -6.48 2.88 -6.04
N ALA A 44 -6.68 1.71 -5.45
CA ALA A 44 -6.73 0.44 -6.20
C ALA A 44 -7.91 0.39 -7.18
N TYR A 45 -9.10 0.84 -6.75
CA TYR A 45 -10.26 0.94 -7.64
C TYR A 45 -9.97 1.83 -8.85
N ASN A 46 -9.41 3.01 -8.64
CA ASN A 46 -9.13 3.96 -9.72
C ASN A 46 -8.22 3.37 -10.79
N LEU A 47 -7.20 2.61 -10.39
CA LEU A 47 -6.30 1.92 -11.32
C LEU A 47 -7.01 0.82 -12.13
N MET A 48 -7.93 0.10 -11.50
CA MET A 48 -8.64 -1.03 -12.10
C MET A 48 -10.03 -0.67 -12.66
N SER A 49 -10.48 0.59 -12.57
CA SER A 49 -11.86 1.03 -12.84
C SER A 49 -12.40 0.62 -14.20
N LYS A 50 -11.56 0.65 -15.25
CA LYS A 50 -11.96 0.23 -16.61
C LYS A 50 -12.33 -1.25 -16.68
N PHE A 51 -11.76 -2.10 -15.85
CA PHE A 51 -12.10 -3.51 -15.74
C PHE A 51 -13.29 -3.72 -14.80
N ILE A 52 -13.22 -3.13 -13.60
CA ILE A 52 -14.21 -3.30 -12.53
C ILE A 52 -15.57 -2.72 -12.93
N GLY A 53 -15.62 -1.69 -13.78
CA GLY A 53 -16.84 -1.04 -14.24
C GLY A 53 -17.88 -1.93 -14.95
N LYS A 54 -17.69 -3.24 -14.99
CA LYS A 54 -18.67 -4.25 -15.47
C LYS A 54 -18.36 -5.63 -14.87
N ALA A 55 -17.75 -5.65 -13.70
CA ALA A 55 -17.26 -6.87 -13.09
C ALA A 55 -18.16 -7.41 -11.96
N TYR A 56 -19.26 -6.73 -11.64
CA TYR A 56 -20.24 -7.18 -10.65
C TYR A 56 -21.59 -7.42 -11.31
N GLU A 57 -21.98 -8.70 -11.41
CA GLU A 57 -23.20 -9.12 -12.13
C GLU A 57 -24.48 -8.62 -11.45
N LYS A 58 -24.54 -8.73 -10.12
CA LYS A 58 -25.68 -8.29 -9.34
C LYS A 58 -25.36 -6.94 -8.67
N ARG A 59 -25.97 -5.88 -9.19
CA ARG A 59 -25.85 -4.53 -8.66
C ARG A 59 -27.24 -3.95 -8.42
N PRO A 60 -27.56 -3.52 -7.18
CA PRO A 60 -28.77 -2.73 -6.93
C PRO A 60 -28.81 -1.48 -7.81
N LYS A 61 -30.00 -1.04 -8.22
CA LYS A 61 -30.15 0.09 -9.15
C LYS A 61 -29.44 1.38 -8.74
N GLU A 62 -29.37 1.62 -7.42
CA GLU A 62 -28.82 2.85 -6.84
C GLU A 62 -27.33 2.73 -6.49
N GLN A 63 -26.70 1.59 -6.74
CA GLN A 63 -25.30 1.35 -6.43
C GLN A 63 -24.43 1.31 -7.69
N THR A 64 -23.25 1.87 -7.59
CA THR A 64 -22.22 1.84 -8.64
C THR A 64 -21.30 0.63 -8.45
N ASP A 65 -20.51 0.31 -9.48
CA ASP A 65 -19.46 -0.72 -9.36
C ASP A 65 -18.39 -0.34 -8.33
N TYR A 66 -18.17 0.97 -8.13
CA TYR A 66 -17.37 1.51 -7.03
C TYR A 66 -17.90 1.04 -5.67
N ASN A 67 -19.22 1.22 -5.42
CA ASN A 67 -19.82 0.80 -4.15
C ASN A 67 -19.73 -0.73 -3.95
N GLN A 68 -19.84 -1.51 -5.04
CA GLN A 68 -19.67 -2.97 -4.96
C GLN A 68 -18.22 -3.35 -4.63
N PHE A 69 -17.25 -2.71 -5.28
CA PHE A 69 -15.83 -2.95 -4.97
C PHE A 69 -15.52 -2.68 -3.50
N PHE A 70 -16.01 -1.56 -2.97
CA PHE A 70 -15.84 -1.23 -1.55
C PHE A 70 -16.53 -2.23 -0.63
N LYS A 71 -17.76 -2.62 -0.96
CA LYS A 71 -18.52 -3.60 -0.18
C LYS A 71 -17.76 -4.91 0.01
N TYR A 72 -17.07 -5.37 -1.02
CA TYR A 72 -16.36 -6.66 -0.99
C TYR A 72 -14.92 -6.57 -0.50
N ASN A 73 -14.35 -5.38 -0.40
CA ASN A 73 -12.94 -5.21 -0.07
C ASN A 73 -12.67 -4.47 1.25
N LEU A 74 -13.53 -3.55 1.67
CA LEU A 74 -13.22 -2.66 2.81
C LEU A 74 -13.09 -3.40 4.16
N GLY A 75 -13.78 -4.52 4.33
CA GLY A 75 -13.66 -5.37 5.54
C GLY A 75 -12.49 -6.36 5.48
N GLU A 76 -12.15 -6.80 4.29
CA GLU A 76 -11.24 -7.91 4.04
C GLU A 76 -9.80 -7.46 3.74
N VAL A 77 -9.66 -6.37 2.97
CA VAL A 77 -8.35 -5.85 2.56
C VAL A 77 -8.01 -4.63 3.42
N LYS A 78 -6.96 -4.76 4.22
CA LYS A 78 -6.47 -3.68 5.08
C LYS A 78 -5.08 -3.26 4.63
N ILE A 79 -4.95 -2.01 4.21
CA ILE A 79 -3.68 -1.44 3.75
C ILE A 79 -3.52 -0.08 4.42
N TYR A 80 -2.39 0.10 5.10
CA TYR A 80 -2.09 1.29 5.86
C TYR A 80 -0.87 2.01 5.27
N LEU A 81 -1.12 2.90 4.31
CA LEU A 81 -0.12 3.80 3.75
C LEU A 81 0.02 5.03 4.63
N THR A 82 1.23 5.50 4.82
CA THR A 82 1.48 6.80 5.45
C THR A 82 0.91 7.93 4.57
N LYS A 83 0.72 9.11 5.16
CA LYS A 83 0.23 10.29 4.45
C LYS A 83 1.08 10.60 3.21
N GLY A 84 2.43 10.61 3.37
CA GLY A 84 3.34 10.88 2.25
C GLY A 84 3.29 9.81 1.16
N GLU A 85 3.23 8.51 1.52
CA GLU A 85 3.09 7.43 0.54
C GLU A 85 1.78 7.55 -0.24
N TRP A 86 0.67 7.86 0.44
CA TRP A 86 -0.64 8.04 -0.21
C TRP A 86 -0.67 9.28 -1.12
N GLU A 87 -0.18 10.43 -0.65
CA GLU A 87 -0.09 11.68 -1.44
C GLU A 87 0.82 11.51 -2.67
N ALA A 88 1.87 10.72 -2.54
CA ALA A 88 2.71 10.31 -3.67
C ALA A 88 2.05 9.29 -4.61
N GLY A 89 0.78 8.95 -4.41
CA GLY A 89 0.03 7.98 -5.21
C GLY A 89 0.47 6.54 -4.98
N GLY A 90 0.83 6.21 -3.73
CA GLY A 90 1.12 4.83 -3.30
C GLY A 90 -0.08 3.92 -3.49
N CYS A 91 0.19 2.68 -3.89
CA CYS A 91 -0.80 1.63 -4.01
C CYS A 91 -0.14 0.26 -3.86
N VAL A 92 -0.76 -0.63 -3.09
CA VAL A 92 -0.24 -1.97 -2.78
C VAL A 92 -1.14 -3.02 -3.42
N VAL A 93 -0.53 -4.02 -4.07
CA VAL A 93 -1.26 -5.20 -4.55
C VAL A 93 -1.75 -6.00 -3.36
N ALA A 94 -3.02 -6.38 -3.38
CA ALA A 94 -3.68 -7.13 -2.30
C ALA A 94 -4.68 -8.13 -2.87
N PRO A 95 -5.19 -9.06 -2.06
CA PRO A 95 -6.16 -10.06 -2.53
C PRO A 95 -7.56 -9.46 -2.78
N TYR A 96 -7.61 -8.42 -3.62
CA TYR A 96 -8.85 -7.74 -3.97
C TYR A 96 -9.87 -8.68 -4.60
N CYS A 97 -11.12 -8.62 -4.14
CA CYS A 97 -12.27 -9.17 -4.84
C CYS A 97 -12.58 -8.27 -6.03
N ILE A 98 -12.19 -8.70 -7.23
CA ILE A 98 -12.25 -7.89 -8.46
C ILE A 98 -13.47 -8.17 -9.33
N SER A 99 -14.14 -9.29 -9.10
CA SER A 99 -15.38 -9.64 -9.78
C SER A 99 -16.30 -10.49 -8.91
N LYS A 100 -17.61 -10.39 -9.14
CA LYS A 100 -18.63 -11.19 -8.44
C LYS A 100 -19.77 -11.49 -9.37
N GLY A 101 -20.05 -12.78 -9.59
CA GLY A 101 -21.10 -13.22 -10.50
C GLY A 101 -21.48 -14.67 -10.28
N THR A 102 -22.18 -15.24 -11.25
CA THR A 102 -22.81 -16.56 -11.19
C THR A 102 -22.10 -17.63 -12.02
N LEU A 103 -21.14 -17.26 -12.88
CA LEU A 103 -20.34 -18.27 -13.59
C LEU A 103 -19.44 -19.02 -12.59
N PRO A 104 -19.07 -20.27 -12.91
CA PRO A 104 -18.11 -21.02 -12.11
C PRO A 104 -16.84 -20.23 -11.86
N SER A 105 -16.38 -20.22 -10.62
CA SER A 105 -15.11 -19.59 -10.23
C SER A 105 -13.94 -20.42 -10.77
N ILE A 106 -12.91 -19.72 -11.25
CA ILE A 106 -11.63 -20.35 -11.58
C ILE A 106 -10.78 -20.29 -10.32
N GLU A 107 -10.67 -21.41 -9.64
CA GLU A 107 -9.85 -21.51 -8.45
C GLU A 107 -8.37 -21.33 -8.83
N THR A 108 -7.63 -20.58 -8.03
CA THR A 108 -6.21 -20.37 -8.24
C THR A 108 -5.50 -20.55 -6.89
N SER A 109 -4.42 -21.32 -6.91
CA SER A 109 -3.63 -21.64 -5.72
C SER A 109 -2.15 -21.52 -5.98
N VAL A 110 -1.38 -21.33 -4.91
CA VAL A 110 0.09 -21.35 -4.96
C VAL A 110 0.54 -22.81 -4.99
N GLN A 111 1.36 -23.17 -5.98
CA GLN A 111 2.02 -24.47 -6.09
C GLN A 111 3.51 -24.26 -6.34
N GLY A 112 4.33 -24.48 -5.31
CA GLY A 112 5.75 -24.12 -5.36
C GLY A 112 5.94 -22.61 -5.56
N ASN A 113 6.63 -22.23 -6.63
CA ASN A 113 6.89 -20.83 -7.00
C ASN A 113 5.95 -20.30 -8.10
N ALA A 114 4.89 -21.01 -8.41
CA ALA A 114 3.92 -20.60 -9.44
C ALA A 114 2.51 -20.53 -8.88
N LEU A 115 1.63 -19.77 -9.55
CA LEU A 115 0.18 -19.81 -9.36
C LEU A 115 -0.40 -20.78 -10.37
N VAL A 116 -1.23 -21.71 -9.92
CA VAL A 116 -1.90 -22.70 -10.77
C VAL A 116 -3.40 -22.53 -10.65
N SER A 117 -4.07 -22.42 -11.80
CA SER A 117 -5.52 -22.30 -11.87
C SER A 117 -6.20 -23.68 -12.00
N SER A 118 -7.51 -23.73 -11.82
CA SER A 118 -8.31 -24.94 -12.08
C SER A 118 -8.58 -25.20 -13.57
N ILE A 119 -8.08 -24.38 -14.48
CA ILE A 119 -8.26 -24.56 -15.92
C ILE A 119 -7.36 -25.71 -16.39
N ARG A 120 -7.98 -26.78 -16.87
CA ARG A 120 -7.30 -27.97 -17.39
C ARG A 120 -6.86 -27.81 -18.83
N VAL A 121 -5.82 -28.54 -19.19
CA VAL A 121 -5.29 -28.64 -20.55
C VAL A 121 -5.25 -30.13 -20.94
N PRO A 122 -5.57 -30.51 -22.19
CA PRO A 122 -5.45 -31.90 -22.62
C PRO A 122 -4.01 -32.39 -22.55
N ASP A 123 -3.85 -33.69 -22.25
CA ASP A 123 -2.53 -34.32 -22.20
C ASP A 123 -1.77 -34.12 -23.51
N GLY A 124 -0.50 -33.75 -23.41
CA GLY A 124 0.39 -33.53 -24.55
C GLY A 124 0.15 -32.23 -25.33
N PHE A 125 -0.80 -31.39 -24.93
CA PHE A 125 -0.97 -30.08 -25.53
C PHE A 125 0.14 -29.11 -25.04
N ILE A 126 0.76 -28.41 -26.00
CA ILE A 126 1.84 -27.46 -25.72
C ILE A 126 1.48 -26.13 -26.36
N ILE A 127 1.66 -25.04 -25.64
CA ILE A 127 1.54 -23.67 -26.15
C ILE A 127 2.92 -23.22 -26.63
N THR A 128 3.01 -22.83 -27.89
CA THR A 128 4.25 -22.30 -28.51
C THR A 128 4.00 -20.89 -29.04
N ASP A 129 5.05 -20.20 -29.48
CA ASP A 129 4.93 -18.88 -30.10
C ASP A 129 4.11 -18.89 -31.39
N ALA A 130 3.99 -20.05 -32.06
CA ALA A 130 3.20 -20.24 -33.25
C ALA A 130 1.76 -20.66 -32.99
N SER A 131 1.40 -20.96 -31.71
CA SER A 131 0.03 -21.37 -31.36
C SER A 131 -0.94 -20.25 -31.60
N THR A 132 -2.09 -20.57 -32.19
CA THR A 132 -3.20 -19.63 -32.41
C THR A 132 -4.14 -19.60 -31.21
N VAL A 133 -4.91 -18.52 -31.09
CA VAL A 133 -6.02 -18.41 -30.12
C VAL A 133 -7.03 -19.54 -30.35
N GLY A 134 -7.29 -19.92 -31.60
CA GLY A 134 -8.22 -21.00 -31.94
C GLY A 134 -7.76 -22.37 -31.46
N GLU A 135 -6.47 -22.70 -31.60
CA GLU A 135 -5.89 -23.95 -31.08
C GLU A 135 -5.98 -24.01 -29.54
N VAL A 136 -5.60 -22.93 -28.87
CA VAL A 136 -5.68 -22.84 -27.41
C VAL A 136 -7.14 -22.92 -26.94
N ALA A 137 -8.06 -22.17 -27.58
CA ALA A 137 -9.48 -22.20 -27.25
C ALA A 137 -10.07 -23.62 -27.42
N THR A 138 -9.72 -24.31 -28.50
CA THR A 138 -10.18 -25.68 -28.75
C THR A 138 -9.68 -26.65 -27.68
N ALA A 139 -8.42 -26.54 -27.29
CA ALA A 139 -7.83 -27.36 -26.22
C ALA A 139 -8.51 -27.10 -24.86
N LEU A 140 -8.72 -25.84 -24.48
CA LEU A 140 -9.38 -25.46 -23.23
C LEU A 140 -10.84 -25.90 -23.19
N LEU A 141 -11.61 -25.69 -24.27
CA LEU A 141 -13.01 -26.12 -24.37
C LEU A 141 -13.14 -27.63 -24.26
N LYS A 142 -12.23 -28.40 -24.87
CA LYS A 142 -12.22 -29.87 -24.79
C LYS A 142 -11.98 -30.36 -23.36
N ALA A 143 -11.08 -29.71 -22.59
CA ALA A 143 -10.68 -30.16 -21.27
C ALA A 143 -11.61 -29.65 -20.15
N ASN A 144 -12.41 -28.59 -20.38
CA ASN A 144 -13.21 -27.91 -19.35
C ASN A 144 -14.69 -27.74 -19.76
N ARG A 145 -15.30 -28.79 -20.31
CA ARG A 145 -16.67 -28.77 -20.87
C ARG A 145 -17.75 -28.35 -19.87
N ASP A 146 -17.51 -28.56 -18.58
CA ASP A 146 -18.45 -28.23 -17.52
C ASP A 146 -18.38 -26.76 -17.07
N THR A 147 -17.32 -26.03 -17.44
CA THR A 147 -17.05 -24.67 -16.98
C THR A 147 -16.92 -23.65 -18.09
N LEU A 148 -16.35 -24.03 -19.22
CA LEU A 148 -16.07 -23.15 -20.34
C LEU A 148 -17.01 -23.46 -21.54
N GLU A 149 -17.53 -22.41 -22.18
CA GLU A 149 -18.32 -22.49 -23.38
C GLU A 149 -17.67 -21.70 -24.52
N ALA A 150 -18.01 -22.07 -25.76
CA ALA A 150 -17.57 -21.32 -26.92
C ALA A 150 -18.02 -19.86 -26.86
N ASN A 151 -17.14 -18.95 -27.25
CA ASN A 151 -17.30 -17.50 -27.17
C ASN A 151 -17.26 -16.93 -25.74
N ASP A 152 -16.95 -17.71 -24.70
CA ASP A 152 -16.61 -17.17 -23.43
C ASP A 152 -15.33 -16.31 -23.57
N GLN A 153 -15.24 -15.24 -22.77
CA GLN A 153 -14.01 -14.45 -22.67
C GLN A 153 -13.27 -14.80 -21.39
N LEU A 154 -12.04 -15.23 -21.54
CA LEU A 154 -11.11 -15.37 -20.41
C LEU A 154 -10.25 -14.12 -20.30
N THR A 155 -10.23 -13.52 -19.10
CA THR A 155 -9.41 -12.38 -18.79
C THR A 155 -8.42 -12.75 -17.69
N VAL A 156 -7.12 -12.64 -17.96
CA VAL A 156 -6.09 -12.73 -16.94
C VAL A 156 -5.81 -11.32 -16.44
N VAL A 157 -6.17 -11.07 -15.21
CA VAL A 157 -5.86 -9.82 -14.52
C VAL A 157 -4.49 -9.96 -13.88
N HIS A 158 -3.54 -9.13 -14.30
CA HIS A 158 -2.20 -9.12 -13.79
C HIS A 158 -1.96 -7.80 -13.05
N LEU A 159 -1.66 -7.92 -11.76
CA LEU A 159 -1.26 -6.82 -10.88
C LEU A 159 0.22 -6.99 -10.57
N THR A 160 1.05 -6.04 -10.96
CA THR A 160 2.47 -6.04 -10.59
C THR A 160 2.75 -4.98 -9.56
N GLN A 161 3.64 -5.31 -8.63
CA GLN A 161 4.08 -4.42 -7.56
C GLN A 161 5.47 -3.88 -7.84
N GLY A 162 5.59 -2.57 -7.97
CA GLY A 162 6.87 -1.88 -8.01
C GLY A 162 7.09 -1.03 -6.75
N ILE A 163 8.33 -0.63 -6.52
CA ILE A 163 8.70 0.38 -5.53
C ILE A 163 9.46 1.47 -6.26
N LEU A 164 8.91 2.68 -6.28
CA LEU A 164 9.51 3.84 -6.94
C LEU A 164 9.78 4.91 -5.88
N GLY A 165 11.05 5.20 -5.59
CA GLY A 165 11.44 6.17 -4.57
C GLY A 165 10.84 5.84 -3.19
N ASN A 166 10.93 4.59 -2.75
CA ASN A 166 10.33 4.06 -1.53
C ASN A 166 8.79 4.07 -1.47
N ILE A 167 8.11 4.44 -2.54
CA ILE A 167 6.65 4.45 -2.63
C ILE A 167 6.18 3.17 -3.34
N PRO A 168 5.30 2.35 -2.72
CA PRO A 168 4.72 1.19 -3.37
C PRO A 168 3.82 1.63 -4.52
N LYS A 169 4.03 1.07 -5.70
CA LYS A 169 3.22 1.34 -6.90
C LYS A 169 2.65 0.06 -7.46
N MET A 170 1.34 0.05 -7.66
CA MET A 170 0.64 -1.04 -8.31
C MET A 170 0.45 -0.70 -9.79
N PHE A 171 0.70 -1.68 -10.66
CA PHE A 171 0.39 -1.59 -12.08
C PHE A 171 -0.64 -2.64 -12.42
N PHE A 172 -1.57 -2.30 -13.30
CA PHE A 172 -2.68 -3.14 -13.70
C PHE A 172 -2.65 -3.37 -15.20
N LYS A 173 -2.64 -4.65 -15.62
CA LYS A 173 -2.75 -5.07 -17.02
C LYS A 173 -3.75 -6.22 -17.14
N PRO A 174 -4.87 -6.03 -17.81
CA PRO A 174 -5.78 -7.11 -18.17
C PRO A 174 -5.39 -7.66 -19.55
N HIS A 175 -5.13 -8.95 -19.62
CA HIS A 175 -4.95 -9.70 -20.86
C HIS A 175 -6.20 -10.53 -21.12
N ARG A 176 -6.74 -10.50 -22.33
CA ARG A 176 -8.00 -11.14 -22.61
C ARG A 176 -8.04 -11.77 -24.00
N PHE A 177 -8.69 -12.89 -24.11
CA PHE A 177 -9.04 -13.51 -25.38
C PHE A 177 -10.41 -14.18 -25.29
N VAL A 178 -11.03 -14.37 -26.43
CA VAL A 178 -12.32 -15.09 -26.57
C VAL A 178 -12.01 -16.53 -26.91
N LEU A 179 -12.76 -17.47 -26.35
CA LEU A 179 -12.68 -18.89 -26.69
C LEU A 179 -13.36 -19.15 -28.04
N ASP A 180 -12.76 -18.62 -29.10
CA ASP A 180 -13.14 -18.77 -30.49
C ASP A 180 -12.20 -19.75 -31.19
N SER A 181 -12.70 -20.95 -31.46
CA SER A 181 -11.93 -22.03 -32.09
C SER A 181 -11.54 -21.73 -33.56
N THR A 182 -12.07 -20.67 -34.15
CA THR A 182 -11.79 -20.29 -35.56
C THR A 182 -10.75 -19.17 -35.67
N SER A 183 -10.30 -18.62 -34.53
CA SER A 183 -9.37 -17.49 -34.51
C SER A 183 -7.97 -17.89 -34.95
N GLU A 184 -7.48 -17.27 -36.01
CA GLU A 184 -6.12 -17.46 -36.54
C GLU A 184 -5.06 -16.51 -35.87
N LYS A 185 -5.51 -15.65 -34.96
CA LYS A 185 -4.63 -14.71 -34.24
C LYS A 185 -3.63 -15.48 -33.40
N LEU A 186 -2.36 -15.04 -33.40
CA LEU A 186 -1.34 -15.66 -32.55
C LEU A 186 -1.66 -15.45 -31.06
N PHE A 187 -1.54 -16.51 -30.29
CA PHE A 187 -1.84 -16.45 -28.84
C PHE A 187 -0.87 -15.57 -28.10
N SER A 188 0.40 -15.53 -28.48
CA SER A 188 1.43 -14.65 -27.92
C SER A 188 1.13 -13.15 -28.05
N GLU A 189 0.29 -12.73 -29.03
CA GLU A 189 -0.12 -11.34 -29.19
C GLU A 189 -1.17 -10.89 -28.14
N VAL A 190 -1.91 -11.82 -27.58
CA VAL A 190 -3.01 -11.53 -26.65
C VAL A 190 -2.70 -11.91 -25.21
N MET A 191 -1.79 -12.85 -25.02
CA MET A 191 -1.47 -13.42 -23.70
C MET A 191 0.04 -13.59 -23.52
N PRO A 192 0.66 -12.89 -22.54
CA PRO A 192 2.05 -13.10 -22.20
C PRO A 192 2.29 -14.53 -21.70
N SER A 193 3.36 -15.18 -22.19
CA SER A 193 3.66 -16.57 -21.86
C SER A 193 3.84 -16.82 -20.37
N HIS A 194 4.44 -15.88 -19.64
CA HIS A 194 4.67 -15.99 -18.18
C HIS A 194 3.37 -15.99 -17.35
N LEU A 195 2.22 -15.60 -17.93
CA LEU A 195 0.93 -15.60 -17.25
C LEU A 195 0.03 -16.77 -17.66
N PHE A 196 0.47 -17.56 -18.64
CA PHE A 196 -0.34 -18.63 -19.20
C PHE A 196 0.53 -19.83 -19.59
N GLN A 197 1.15 -20.45 -18.60
CA GLN A 197 1.98 -21.63 -18.70
C GLN A 197 1.20 -22.89 -18.37
N ILE A 198 1.63 -24.02 -18.90
CA ILE A 198 1.05 -25.32 -18.56
C ILE A 198 1.87 -25.93 -17.40
N ASN A 199 1.24 -26.06 -16.25
CA ASN A 199 1.81 -26.65 -15.03
C ASN A 199 1.04 -27.92 -14.68
N ASN A 200 1.63 -29.08 -14.90
CA ASN A 200 1.01 -30.39 -14.59
C ASN A 200 -0.41 -30.57 -15.16
N GLY A 201 -0.62 -30.16 -16.41
CA GLY A 201 -1.92 -30.26 -17.07
C GLY A 201 -2.94 -29.16 -16.70
N TYR A 202 -2.50 -28.11 -16.03
CA TYR A 202 -3.31 -26.94 -15.66
C TYR A 202 -2.66 -25.65 -16.15
N ILE A 203 -3.47 -24.64 -16.40
CA ILE A 203 -2.97 -23.28 -16.70
C ILE A 203 -2.53 -22.59 -15.43
N GLY A 204 -1.38 -21.95 -15.46
CA GLY A 204 -0.82 -21.19 -14.36
C GLY A 204 0.17 -20.14 -14.82
N THR A 205 0.91 -19.57 -13.87
CA THR A 205 2.00 -18.62 -14.15
C THR A 205 3.34 -19.35 -14.29
N ASP A 206 4.32 -18.67 -14.87
CA ASP A 206 5.72 -19.06 -14.73
C ASP A 206 6.16 -18.97 -13.25
N VAL A 207 7.20 -19.73 -12.91
CA VAL A 207 7.84 -19.70 -11.58
C VAL A 207 8.53 -18.38 -11.28
N ASN A 208 8.85 -17.59 -12.32
CA ASN A 208 9.45 -16.27 -12.22
C ASN A 208 8.43 -15.15 -12.45
N ALA A 209 7.13 -15.40 -12.20
CA ALA A 209 6.11 -14.37 -12.34
C ALA A 209 6.45 -13.15 -11.47
N GLU A 210 6.24 -11.96 -12.02
CA GLU A 210 6.51 -10.69 -11.34
C GLU A 210 5.77 -10.61 -9.99
N ALA A 211 6.44 -10.04 -8.99
CA ALA A 211 5.84 -9.84 -7.67
C ALA A 211 4.53 -9.05 -7.77
N GLY A 212 3.48 -9.56 -7.17
CA GLY A 212 2.16 -8.93 -7.21
C GLY A 212 1.02 -9.93 -7.06
N GLY A 213 0.13 -10.04 -8.06
CA GLY A 213 -0.98 -10.98 -8.01
C GLY A 213 -1.66 -11.17 -9.35
N VAL A 214 -2.33 -12.31 -9.47
CA VAL A 214 -3.04 -12.72 -10.71
C VAL A 214 -4.45 -13.20 -10.38
N ALA A 215 -5.39 -12.97 -11.29
CA ALA A 215 -6.71 -13.59 -11.25
C ALA A 215 -7.18 -13.97 -12.66
N TYR A 216 -7.79 -15.14 -12.79
CA TYR A 216 -8.38 -15.63 -14.04
C TYR A 216 -9.90 -15.43 -13.98
N VAL A 217 -10.42 -14.51 -14.79
CA VAL A 217 -11.83 -14.11 -14.78
C VAL A 217 -12.52 -14.62 -16.03
N LEU A 218 -13.54 -15.43 -15.84
CA LEU A 218 -14.42 -15.90 -16.90
C LEU A 218 -15.60 -14.95 -17.08
N SER A 219 -15.93 -14.61 -18.30
CA SER A 219 -17.14 -13.85 -18.61
C SER A 219 -17.83 -14.34 -19.88
N ARG A 220 -19.19 -14.31 -19.89
CA ARG A 220 -20.04 -14.78 -20.93
C ARG A 220 -21.10 -13.74 -21.31
N LEU A 221 -21.24 -13.45 -22.57
CA LEU A 221 -22.30 -12.56 -23.08
C LEU A 221 -23.54 -13.38 -23.38
N ILE A 222 -24.66 -13.07 -22.73
CA ILE A 222 -25.95 -13.65 -23.07
C ILE A 222 -26.70 -12.68 -24.00
N SER A 223 -26.76 -13.01 -25.27
CA SER A 223 -27.47 -12.25 -26.29
C SER A 223 -28.90 -12.72 -26.45
N LYS A 224 -29.84 -12.24 -25.63
CA LYS A 224 -31.27 -12.43 -25.86
C LYS A 224 -32.11 -11.21 -25.53
N SER A 225 -31.82 -10.04 -25.96
CA SER A 225 -32.54 -8.76 -25.67
C SER A 225 -31.87 -7.78 -24.70
N GLY A 226 -30.61 -7.61 -24.83
CA GLY A 226 -29.84 -6.69 -24.02
C GLY A 226 -28.55 -7.36 -23.50
N GLU A 227 -27.47 -6.67 -23.61
CA GLU A 227 -26.15 -7.17 -23.25
C GLU A 227 -26.05 -7.54 -21.76
N LYS A 228 -26.56 -8.69 -21.36
CA LYS A 228 -26.32 -9.23 -20.03
C LYS A 228 -25.02 -10.01 -20.05
N LYS A 229 -24.05 -9.53 -19.31
CA LYS A 229 -22.78 -10.19 -19.09
C LYS A 229 -22.84 -11.01 -17.79
N LEU A 230 -22.63 -12.31 -17.89
CA LEU A 230 -22.32 -13.15 -16.73
C LEU A 230 -20.82 -13.12 -16.48
N ILE A 231 -20.42 -13.27 -15.21
CA ILE A 231 -19.01 -13.25 -14.81
C ILE A 231 -18.75 -14.24 -13.67
N SER A 232 -17.53 -14.74 -13.56
CA SER A 232 -17.10 -15.55 -12.41
C SER A 232 -16.74 -14.66 -11.21
N SER A 233 -16.88 -15.21 -10.01
CA SER A 233 -16.44 -14.54 -8.78
C SER A 233 -14.95 -14.78 -8.59
N GLN A 234 -14.13 -13.71 -8.54
CA GLN A 234 -12.69 -13.85 -8.44
C GLN A 234 -12.05 -12.85 -7.45
N ASN A 235 -11.13 -13.38 -6.67
CA ASN A 235 -10.17 -12.61 -5.90
C ASN A 235 -8.81 -12.69 -6.58
N VAL A 236 -8.00 -11.64 -6.42
CA VAL A 236 -6.59 -11.66 -6.80
C VAL A 236 -5.85 -12.61 -5.86
N VAL A 237 -5.07 -13.53 -6.43
CA VAL A 237 -4.17 -14.41 -5.68
C VAL A 237 -2.77 -13.85 -5.79
N LEU A 238 -2.12 -13.66 -4.63
CA LEU A 238 -0.78 -13.08 -4.56
C LEU A 238 0.27 -14.07 -5.05
N THR A 239 1.28 -13.57 -5.77
CA THR A 239 2.39 -14.39 -6.27
C THR A 239 3.25 -14.89 -5.11
N PRO A 240 3.85 -16.09 -5.23
CA PRO A 240 4.77 -16.61 -4.21
C PRO A 240 5.90 -15.64 -3.91
N GLY A 241 6.24 -15.51 -2.62
CA GLY A 241 7.31 -14.60 -2.18
C GLY A 241 6.94 -13.11 -2.14
N TYR A 242 5.73 -12.74 -2.54
CA TYR A 242 5.25 -11.36 -2.38
C TYR A 242 4.77 -11.12 -0.95
N THR A 243 5.49 -10.28 -0.20
CA THR A 243 5.24 -10.02 1.22
C THR A 243 4.82 -8.57 1.53
N LEU A 244 4.77 -7.71 0.51
CA LEU A 244 4.51 -6.29 0.75
C LEU A 244 3.11 -6.03 1.31
N TYR A 245 2.11 -6.82 0.90
CA TYR A 245 0.77 -6.73 1.47
C TYR A 245 0.77 -7.02 2.98
N GLU A 246 1.46 -8.07 3.42
CA GLU A 246 1.59 -8.42 4.84
C GLU A 246 2.24 -7.30 5.64
N LYS A 247 3.30 -6.69 5.09
CA LYS A 247 3.96 -5.52 5.67
C LYS A 247 2.97 -4.38 5.89
N TYR A 248 2.22 -3.98 4.85
CA TYR A 248 1.30 -2.84 4.91
C TYR A 248 -0.04 -3.13 5.61
N SER A 249 -0.38 -4.39 5.86
CA SER A 249 -1.56 -4.78 6.64
C SER A 249 -1.28 -4.99 8.13
N SER A 250 -0.02 -4.91 8.55
CA SER A 250 0.41 -5.11 9.92
C SER A 250 -0.05 -4.00 10.88
N GLU A 251 -0.16 -4.32 12.18
CA GLU A 251 -0.47 -3.32 13.21
C GLU A 251 0.63 -2.26 13.32
N ALA A 252 1.90 -2.62 13.06
CA ALA A 252 3.01 -1.67 13.01
C ALA A 252 2.83 -0.63 11.90
N SER A 253 2.46 -1.07 10.68
CA SER A 253 2.17 -0.16 9.57
C SER A 253 0.92 0.69 9.85
N LYS A 254 -0.09 0.12 10.50
CA LYS A 254 -1.28 0.86 10.92
C LYS A 254 -0.93 1.99 11.90
N LYS A 255 -0.13 1.71 12.92
CA LYS A 255 0.34 2.70 13.88
C LYS A 255 1.12 3.82 13.17
N LYS A 256 2.13 3.45 12.37
CA LYS A 256 2.94 4.40 11.59
C LYS A 256 2.09 5.26 10.65
N ALA A 257 1.11 4.66 9.97
CA ALA A 257 0.21 5.40 9.10
C ALA A 257 -0.64 6.41 9.87
N ILE A 258 -1.25 6.02 11.00
CA ILE A 258 -2.05 6.91 11.85
C ILE A 258 -1.20 8.10 12.35
N GLU A 259 0.00 7.83 12.82
CA GLU A 259 0.95 8.84 13.30
C GLU A 259 1.33 9.84 12.21
N SER A 260 1.51 9.38 10.97
CA SER A 260 1.83 10.25 9.85
C SER A 260 0.75 11.30 9.50
N TYR A 261 -0.46 11.11 10.00
CA TYR A 261 -1.55 12.10 9.90
C TYR A 261 -1.64 13.02 11.14
N GLY A 262 -0.65 12.98 12.03
CA GLY A 262 -0.61 13.80 13.23
C GLY A 262 -1.53 13.34 14.35
N LEU A 263 -2.00 12.08 14.29
CA LEU A 263 -2.81 11.48 15.35
C LEU A 263 -1.93 10.53 16.17
N PHE A 264 -1.62 10.96 17.36
CA PHE A 264 -1.00 10.08 18.35
C PHE A 264 -2.08 9.25 19.04
N PRO A 265 -1.81 7.99 19.41
CA PRO A 265 -2.71 7.23 20.25
C PRO A 265 -2.86 7.99 21.58
N VAL A 266 -4.02 8.62 21.76
CA VAL A 266 -4.37 9.20 23.07
C VAL A 266 -4.64 8.01 24.00
N PRO A 267 -3.97 7.92 25.15
CA PRO A 267 -4.28 6.92 26.14
C PRO A 267 -5.77 6.99 26.46
N ASP A 268 -6.45 5.86 26.46
CA ASP A 268 -7.88 5.81 26.77
C ASP A 268 -8.10 6.02 28.26
N TYR A 269 -8.15 7.28 28.65
CA TYR A 269 -8.43 7.69 30.04
C TYR A 269 -9.85 7.33 30.51
N THR A 270 -10.71 6.83 29.62
CA THR A 270 -12.07 6.46 29.97
C THR A 270 -12.19 5.02 30.52
N ASN A 271 -11.14 4.21 30.43
CA ASN A 271 -11.12 2.85 30.94
C ASN A 271 -10.36 2.78 32.29
N PRO A 272 -11.09 2.72 33.42
CA PRO A 272 -10.46 2.67 34.76
C PRO A 272 -9.54 1.45 34.98
N LYS A 273 -9.74 0.37 34.20
CA LYS A 273 -8.87 -0.82 34.25
C LYS A 273 -7.50 -0.59 33.60
N GLN A 274 -7.42 0.22 32.53
CA GLN A 274 -6.12 0.59 31.92
C GLN A 274 -5.36 1.60 32.77
N THR A 275 -6.07 2.53 33.42
CA THR A 275 -5.45 3.49 34.36
C THR A 275 -4.87 2.75 35.59
N ALA A 276 -5.54 1.71 36.07
CA ALA A 276 -5.05 0.92 37.20
C ALA A 276 -3.83 0.03 36.83
N ALA A 277 -3.77 -0.48 35.58
CA ALA A 277 -2.60 -1.22 35.08
C ALA A 277 -1.37 -0.31 34.88
N ALA A 278 -1.58 0.95 34.44
CA ALA A 278 -0.50 1.94 34.35
C ALA A 278 0.04 2.39 35.71
N GLN A 279 -0.72 2.21 36.80
CA GLN A 279 -0.30 2.52 38.17
C GLN A 279 0.28 1.32 38.93
N SER A 280 0.11 0.12 38.45
CA SER A 280 0.64 -1.11 39.07
C SER A 280 1.97 -1.51 38.43
N GLY A 281 2.98 -0.66 38.44
CA GLY A 281 4.41 -0.94 38.35
C GLY A 281 4.94 -2.14 37.53
N ASP A 282 4.11 -2.75 36.71
CA ASP A 282 4.48 -3.83 35.79
C ASP A 282 4.71 -3.23 34.40
N THR A 283 5.71 -2.36 34.34
CA THR A 283 6.33 -1.95 33.08
C THR A 283 7.22 -3.10 32.65
N ASP A 284 6.74 -3.88 31.69
CA ASP A 284 7.61 -4.72 30.88
C ASP A 284 8.73 -3.82 30.33
N PRO A 285 10.01 -4.07 30.66
CA PRO A 285 11.10 -3.15 30.26
C PRO A 285 11.36 -3.15 28.77
N GLU A 286 10.61 -3.89 27.95
CA GLU A 286 10.84 -3.99 26.50
C GLU A 286 10.13 -2.94 25.64
N ASP A 287 9.26 -2.07 26.18
CA ASP A 287 8.39 -1.18 25.37
C ASP A 287 8.78 0.31 25.37
N THR A 288 9.99 0.67 25.75
CA THR A 288 10.51 2.03 25.52
C THR A 288 11.11 2.13 24.12
N TYR A 289 10.37 2.73 23.20
CA TYR A 289 10.81 2.95 21.82
C TYR A 289 11.85 4.09 21.75
N PHE A 290 12.74 3.99 20.72
CA PHE A 290 13.60 5.11 20.35
C PHE A 290 12.73 6.32 19.96
N ALA A 291 12.97 7.45 20.59
CA ALA A 291 12.29 8.69 20.26
C ALA A 291 13.19 9.90 20.61
N ILE A 292 13.18 10.91 19.74
CA ILE A 292 13.77 12.22 20.02
C ILE A 292 12.68 13.11 20.59
N THR A 293 12.91 13.67 21.77
CA THR A 293 11.93 14.52 22.48
C THR A 293 12.28 16.00 22.45
N GLY A 294 13.52 16.33 22.11
CA GLY A 294 13.95 17.72 22.02
C GLY A 294 15.39 17.88 21.56
N VAL A 295 15.72 19.08 21.10
CA VAL A 295 17.06 19.47 20.68
C VAL A 295 17.40 20.82 21.27
N THR A 296 18.62 21.00 21.73
CA THR A 296 19.15 22.30 22.17
C THR A 296 20.45 22.60 21.43
N LEU A 297 20.67 23.89 21.11
CA LEU A 297 21.94 24.43 20.66
C LEU A 297 22.50 25.37 21.72
N ASN A 298 23.68 25.05 22.24
CA ASN A 298 24.31 25.78 23.36
C ASN A 298 23.35 25.97 24.54
N GLY A 299 22.52 24.96 24.85
CA GLY A 299 21.51 24.99 25.90
C GLY A 299 20.19 25.70 25.56
N THR A 300 20.09 26.34 24.40
CA THR A 300 18.85 27.00 23.98
C THR A 300 18.02 26.00 23.17
N PRO A 301 16.71 25.76 23.49
CA PRO A 301 15.87 24.89 22.76
C PRO A 301 15.71 25.30 21.27
N VAL A 302 15.87 24.34 20.37
CA VAL A 302 15.62 24.50 18.94
C VAL A 302 14.24 23.97 18.63
N VAL A 303 13.39 24.82 18.07
CA VAL A 303 12.02 24.44 17.72
C VAL A 303 12.04 23.69 16.39
N GLN A 304 11.35 22.56 16.34
CA GLN A 304 11.18 21.79 15.10
C GLN A 304 10.59 22.68 14.00
N GLY A 305 11.23 22.68 12.81
CA GLY A 305 10.85 23.56 11.71
C GLY A 305 11.46 24.96 11.76
N SER A 306 12.38 25.25 12.69
CA SER A 306 13.14 26.51 12.71
C SER A 306 14.14 26.57 11.56
N TYR A 307 14.36 27.79 11.06
CA TYR A 307 15.24 28.06 9.92
C TYR A 307 16.69 27.64 10.12
N SER A 308 17.39 27.46 9.00
CA SER A 308 18.79 27.06 8.91
C SER A 308 19.68 27.78 9.92
N LEU A 309 20.31 26.99 10.76
CA LEU A 309 21.37 27.46 11.65
C LEU A 309 22.67 26.85 11.11
N ASN A 310 23.58 27.70 10.59
CA ASN A 310 24.94 27.27 10.35
C ASN A 310 25.59 26.98 11.69
N LEU A 311 26.08 25.76 11.88
CA LEU A 311 26.78 25.37 13.09
C LEU A 311 28.23 25.83 13.02
N SER A 312 28.66 26.59 14.02
CA SER A 312 30.00 27.13 14.12
C SER A 312 30.87 26.27 15.05
N THR A 313 32.17 26.37 14.84
CA THR A 313 33.17 25.72 15.71
C THR A 313 32.95 26.13 17.17
N GLY A 314 32.89 25.13 18.04
CA GLY A 314 32.69 25.30 19.48
C GLY A 314 31.25 25.19 19.95
N GLU A 315 30.29 25.13 19.05
CA GLU A 315 28.89 24.94 19.42
C GLU A 315 28.60 23.50 19.85
N VAL A 316 27.63 23.37 20.76
CA VAL A 316 27.20 22.09 21.31
C VAL A 316 25.74 21.86 21.03
N VAL A 317 25.46 20.78 20.30
CA VAL A 317 24.10 20.29 20.06
C VAL A 317 23.80 19.16 21.04
N VAL A 318 22.70 19.27 21.76
CA VAL A 318 22.23 18.21 22.66
C VAL A 318 20.87 17.73 22.16
N ILE A 319 20.80 16.46 21.84
CA ILE A 319 19.57 15.78 21.42
C ILE A 319 19.08 14.97 22.60
N SER A 320 17.86 15.21 23.03
CA SER A 320 17.20 14.50 24.14
C SER A 320 16.20 13.50 23.61
N GLY A 321 16.08 12.35 24.27
CA GLY A 321 15.18 11.28 23.81
C GLY A 321 15.15 10.07 24.72
N THR A 322 14.75 8.95 24.17
CA THR A 322 14.72 7.64 24.85
C THR A 322 15.41 6.59 23.99
N LYS A 323 16.15 5.66 24.63
CA LYS A 323 16.93 4.59 23.98
C LYS A 323 17.87 5.07 22.86
N LEU A 324 18.50 6.20 23.06
CA LEU A 324 19.39 6.80 22.06
C LEU A 324 20.68 6.00 21.84
N THR A 325 21.07 5.11 22.76
CA THR A 325 22.24 4.22 22.64
C THR A 325 21.97 2.93 21.86
N ASP A 326 20.73 2.46 21.82
CA ASP A 326 20.35 1.20 21.13
C ASP A 326 20.45 1.32 19.60
N VAL A 327 20.59 2.54 19.12
CA VAL A 327 20.70 2.83 17.69
C VAL A 327 22.13 3.25 17.42
N GLY A 328 22.92 2.43 16.74
CA GLY A 328 24.26 2.81 16.27
C GLY A 328 24.13 4.01 15.34
N LEU A 329 24.30 5.21 15.90
CA LEU A 329 24.16 6.47 15.17
C LEU A 329 25.40 6.72 14.32
N LYS A 330 25.20 6.90 13.03
CA LYS A 330 26.20 7.43 12.12
C LYS A 330 25.87 8.89 11.85
N ALA A 331 26.87 9.76 11.98
CA ALA A 331 26.76 11.14 11.56
C ALA A 331 27.13 11.24 10.07
N ARG A 332 26.24 11.76 9.25
CA ARG A 332 26.55 12.21 7.89
C ARG A 332 26.59 13.73 7.87
N ILE A 333 27.61 14.25 7.24
CA ILE A 333 27.86 15.69 7.14
C ILE A 333 27.86 16.07 5.68
N GLN A 334 27.12 17.09 5.32
CA GLN A 334 27.24 17.77 4.05
C GLN A 334 28.02 19.06 4.28
N ILE A 335 29.10 19.25 3.51
CA ILE A 335 29.99 20.40 3.56
C ILE A 335 29.85 21.11 2.24
N GLY A 336 29.34 22.35 2.25
CA GLY A 336 29.23 23.18 1.07
C GLY A 336 27.85 23.21 0.41
N PRO A 337 27.67 24.08 -0.58
CA PRO A 337 26.38 24.29 -1.23
C PRO A 337 25.94 23.04 -1.97
N THR A 338 24.64 22.84 -1.98
CA THR A 338 23.89 21.75 -2.63
C THR A 338 24.61 21.08 -3.80
N GLY A 339 25.08 19.86 -3.59
CA GLY A 339 25.67 19.03 -4.66
C GLY A 339 26.90 18.21 -4.26
N ASP A 340 27.53 18.51 -3.14
CA ASP A 340 28.66 17.71 -2.67
C ASP A 340 28.22 16.39 -2.04
N PRO A 341 28.96 15.29 -2.28
CA PRO A 341 28.64 14.01 -1.67
C PRO A 341 28.77 14.06 -0.15
N PHE A 342 27.84 13.43 0.54
CA PHE A 342 27.91 13.23 1.97
C PHE A 342 29.24 12.55 2.35
N THR A 343 29.90 13.06 3.40
CA THR A 343 31.06 12.41 3.98
C THR A 343 30.71 11.84 5.35
N ASP A 344 31.22 10.65 5.64
CA ASP A 344 31.14 10.02 6.97
C ASP A 344 32.33 10.47 7.86
N ASP A 345 33.01 11.57 7.54
CA ASP A 345 34.17 12.07 8.26
C ASP A 345 33.76 12.67 9.60
N LEU A 346 33.95 11.90 10.66
CA LEU A 346 33.66 12.29 12.04
C LEU A 346 34.59 13.38 12.57
N SER A 347 35.65 13.79 11.84
CA SER A 347 36.60 14.85 12.28
C SER A 347 35.95 16.23 12.42
N TYR A 348 34.75 16.42 11.90
CA TYR A 348 33.95 17.64 12.09
C TYR A 348 33.35 17.76 13.50
N PHE A 349 33.35 16.67 14.25
CA PHE A 349 32.88 16.62 15.62
C PHE A 349 34.04 16.39 16.58
N GLY A 350 34.10 17.17 17.63
CA GLY A 350 35.10 17.00 18.69
C GLY A 350 34.81 15.81 19.59
N SER A 351 33.56 15.60 19.91
CA SER A 351 33.09 14.45 20.65
C SER A 351 31.62 14.20 20.35
N ILE A 352 31.27 12.93 20.25
CA ILE A 352 29.87 12.47 20.25
C ILE A 352 29.74 11.61 21.51
N VAL A 353 28.97 12.09 22.48
CA VAL A 353 28.70 11.35 23.72
C VAL A 353 27.21 10.96 23.70
N ALA A 354 26.96 9.68 23.63
CA ALA A 354 25.61 9.13 23.67
C ALA A 354 25.33 8.46 25.01
N THR A 355 24.19 8.77 25.58
CA THR A 355 23.58 8.10 26.72
C THR A 355 22.17 7.64 26.29
N ASP A 356 21.48 6.87 27.11
CA ASP A 356 20.12 6.42 26.79
C ASP A 356 19.14 7.58 26.57
N ASN A 357 19.40 8.73 27.17
CA ASN A 357 18.50 9.87 27.15
C ASN A 357 19.04 11.09 26.42
N THR A 358 20.32 11.15 26.10
CA THR A 358 20.94 12.30 25.42
C THR A 358 22.05 11.90 24.47
N ILE A 359 22.15 12.60 23.35
CA ILE A 359 23.34 12.61 22.50
C ILE A 359 23.88 14.03 22.49
N THR A 360 25.12 14.18 22.89
CA THR A 360 25.83 15.48 22.90
C THR A 360 26.86 15.47 21.78
N VAL A 361 26.77 16.44 20.88
CA VAL A 361 27.67 16.62 19.74
C VAL A 361 28.37 17.96 19.86
N THR A 362 29.69 17.96 19.92
CA THR A 362 30.50 19.19 19.91
C THR A 362 31.03 19.43 18.49
N ILE A 363 30.82 20.61 17.96
CA ILE A 363 31.19 21.00 16.59
C ILE A 363 32.63 21.50 16.58
N THR A 364 33.52 20.94 15.78
CA THR A 364 34.93 21.33 15.66
C THR A 364 35.24 22.10 14.39
N ARG A 365 34.38 22.05 13.39
CA ARG A 365 34.48 22.81 12.12
C ARG A 365 33.10 23.29 11.74
N ASN A 366 33.05 24.43 11.06
CA ASN A 366 31.76 24.94 10.58
C ASN A 366 31.06 23.93 9.66
N ILE A 367 29.78 23.66 9.93
CA ILE A 367 28.95 22.67 9.25
C ILE A 367 27.67 23.37 8.80
N GLU A 368 27.28 23.19 7.53
CA GLU A 368 26.02 23.70 7.03
C GLU A 368 24.85 22.75 7.30
N VAL A 369 25.12 21.44 7.20
CA VAL A 369 24.09 20.40 7.40
C VAL A 369 24.71 19.18 8.09
N PHE A 370 24.04 18.62 9.08
CA PHE A 370 24.37 17.30 9.55
C PHE A 370 23.14 16.43 9.80
N TYR A 371 23.31 15.13 9.59
CA TYR A 371 22.29 14.13 9.80
C TYR A 371 22.78 13.08 10.79
N LEU A 372 21.90 12.67 11.69
CA LEU A 372 22.09 11.46 12.47
C LEU A 372 21.25 10.35 11.84
N LEU A 373 21.91 9.29 11.45
CA LEU A 373 21.28 8.13 10.83
C LEU A 373 21.23 6.97 11.82
N ARG A 374 20.21 6.18 11.70
CA ARG A 374 20.12 4.88 12.33
C ARG A 374 21.19 3.94 11.78
N ALA A 375 21.65 2.95 12.57
CA ALA A 375 22.74 2.04 12.20
C ALA A 375 22.50 1.26 10.90
N ASP A 376 21.24 1.06 10.55
CA ASP A 376 20.81 0.40 9.30
C ASP A 376 20.88 1.31 8.06
N ASN A 377 21.23 2.60 8.22
CA ASN A 377 21.22 3.64 7.18
C ASN A 377 19.84 3.88 6.53
N GLU A 378 18.77 3.32 7.07
CA GLU A 378 17.44 3.38 6.47
C GLU A 378 16.62 4.60 6.90
N VAL A 379 16.97 5.22 8.02
CA VAL A 379 16.18 6.32 8.59
C VAL A 379 17.09 7.47 9.02
N ILE A 380 16.81 8.66 8.48
CA ILE A 380 17.35 9.91 9.01
C ILE A 380 16.62 10.17 10.34
N VAL A 381 17.38 10.08 11.42
CA VAL A 381 16.84 10.29 12.76
C VAL A 381 16.78 11.77 13.10
N PHE A 382 17.67 12.57 12.47
CA PHE A 382 17.82 13.98 12.78
C PHE A 382 18.48 14.71 11.61
N ASN A 383 17.96 15.88 11.26
CA ASN A 383 18.52 16.77 10.26
C ASN A 383 18.66 18.18 10.85
N PHE A 384 19.84 18.77 10.72
CA PHE A 384 20.12 20.10 11.16
C PHE A 384 20.84 20.87 10.04
N GLY A 385 20.30 22.00 9.57
CA GLY A 385 21.03 22.96 8.76
C GLY A 385 20.59 23.27 7.35
N GLU A 386 19.66 22.62 6.68
CA GLU A 386 19.20 23.10 5.39
C GLU A 386 17.79 23.70 5.44
N THR A 387 17.72 24.84 4.75
CA THR A 387 16.57 25.65 4.34
C THR A 387 15.24 25.48 5.04
N ASN A 388 15.03 24.61 5.94
CA ASN A 388 13.74 24.52 6.64
C ASN A 388 13.63 23.51 7.75
N ALA A 389 14.67 22.97 8.37
CA ALA A 389 14.15 22.03 9.31
C ALA A 389 15.17 21.32 10.22
N VAL A 390 14.94 21.45 11.48
CA VAL A 390 15.22 20.37 12.41
C VAL A 390 14.05 19.39 12.28
N TYR A 391 14.27 18.21 11.71
CA TYR A 391 13.32 17.10 11.69
C TYR A 391 13.81 16.01 12.64
N TYR A 392 12.94 15.50 13.47
CA TYR A 392 13.22 14.36 14.34
C TYR A 392 11.93 13.53 14.53
#